data_315ddc2333a7c1beb5d06dd8c2daba2e
#
_entry.id   315ddc2333a7c1beb5d06dd8c2daba2e
#
_cell.length_a   1.000
_cell.length_b   1.000
_cell.length_c   1.000
_cell.angle_alpha   90.00
_cell.angle_beta   90.00
_cell.angle_gamma   90.00
#
_symmetry.space_group_name_H-M   'P 1'
#
loop_
_entity.id
_entity.type
_entity.pdbx_description
1 polymer ?
#
loop_
_entity_poly.entity_id
_entity_poly.type
_entity_poly.pdbx_seq_one_letter_code
_entity_poly.pdbx_strand_id
1 'polypeptide(L)'
;YAFPLTAAQRNRLLDALRVIPALNAQAKQNLTGNARELWVAGIRDIRNQSTNLEGILSLPGVAGDGKLAAAIQTAIGSTNALADWLEAEAPSKTGPSGIGKENYSWYLQNVHLVPLTWEDEVLLLKRELARAWASLKLEEHRNRDLPALEAADSPEAYSQLAEVSAQSLLEFLDQQEVVTVRDYFEPALRAHLGEFVP
;
A
#
# COMPACT_ATOMS: atom_id res chain seq x y z
N TYR A 1 4.59 15.57 9.34
CA TYR A 1 4.73 16.31 10.61
C TYR A 1 5.66 15.54 11.54
N ALA A 2 6.60 16.24 12.20
CA ALA A 2 7.39 15.68 13.31
C ALA A 2 6.70 16.09 14.62
N PHE A 3 6.48 15.17 15.53
CA PHE A 3 5.87 15.42 16.83
C PHE A 3 6.94 15.52 17.92
N PRO A 4 6.80 16.45 18.89
CA PRO A 4 5.69 17.37 19.09
C PRO A 4 5.65 18.52 18.04
N LEU A 5 4.42 18.96 17.70
CA LEU A 5 4.17 19.97 16.69
C LEU A 5 4.60 21.37 17.13
N THR A 6 5.14 22.17 16.20
CA THR A 6 5.22 23.63 16.39
C THR A 6 3.82 24.26 16.34
N ALA A 7 3.68 25.48 16.88
CA ALA A 7 2.41 26.20 16.88
C ALA A 7 1.82 26.38 15.46
N ALA A 8 2.68 26.66 14.47
CA ALA A 8 2.26 26.79 13.08
C ALA A 8 1.76 25.48 12.49
N GLN A 9 2.45 24.36 12.73
CA GLN A 9 2.05 23.02 12.27
C GLN A 9 0.75 22.58 12.94
N ARG A 10 0.61 22.83 14.25
CA ARG A 10 -0.62 22.58 15.00
C ARG A 10 -1.83 23.29 14.39
N ASN A 11 -1.71 24.58 14.10
CA ASN A 11 -2.80 25.34 13.52
C ASN A 11 -3.18 24.81 12.12
N ARG A 12 -2.23 24.51 11.27
CA ARG A 12 -2.47 23.89 9.96
C ARG A 12 -3.19 22.55 10.07
N LEU A 13 -2.78 21.72 11.05
CA LEU A 13 -3.44 20.44 11.28
C LEU A 13 -4.88 20.62 11.76
N LEU A 14 -5.12 21.55 12.69
CA LEU A 14 -6.46 21.89 13.15
C LEU A 14 -7.38 22.34 12.00
N ASP A 15 -6.87 23.21 11.12
CA ASP A 15 -7.64 23.69 9.97
C ASP A 15 -7.94 22.55 8.99
N ALA A 16 -7.00 21.65 8.74
CA ALA A 16 -7.22 20.46 7.92
C ALA A 16 -8.26 19.51 8.53
N LEU A 17 -8.19 19.24 9.84
CA LEU A 17 -9.13 18.35 10.52
C LEU A 17 -10.56 18.88 10.52
N ARG A 18 -10.75 20.19 10.64
CA ARG A 18 -12.08 20.85 10.64
C ARG A 18 -12.84 20.67 9.34
N VAL A 19 -12.16 20.46 8.23
CA VAL A 19 -12.79 20.29 6.91
C VAL A 19 -13.35 18.88 6.73
N ILE A 20 -12.78 17.87 7.40
CA ILE A 20 -13.11 16.45 7.22
C ILE A 20 -14.60 16.16 7.40
N PRO A 21 -15.30 16.61 8.47
CA PRO A 21 -16.73 16.32 8.63
C PRO A 21 -17.61 16.86 7.49
N ALA A 22 -17.32 18.07 7.01
CA ALA A 22 -18.06 18.67 5.90
C ALA A 22 -17.81 17.92 4.59
N LEU A 23 -16.55 17.52 4.31
CA LEU A 23 -16.20 16.72 3.15
C LEU A 23 -16.87 15.34 3.18
N ASN A 24 -16.90 14.68 4.33
CA ASN A 24 -17.55 13.38 4.49
C ASN A 24 -19.07 13.48 4.30
N ALA A 25 -19.69 14.56 4.77
CA ALA A 25 -21.11 14.82 4.53
C ALA A 25 -21.40 15.05 3.04
N GLN A 26 -20.55 15.82 2.35
CA GLN A 26 -20.67 16.06 0.92
C GLN A 26 -20.40 14.78 0.10
N ALA A 27 -19.45 13.94 0.53
CA ALA A 27 -19.15 12.67 -0.11
C ALA A 27 -20.40 11.78 -0.22
N LYS A 28 -21.23 11.70 0.85
CA LYS A 28 -22.48 10.92 0.82
C LYS A 28 -23.47 11.41 -0.23
N GLN A 29 -23.44 12.68 -0.59
CA GLN A 29 -24.30 13.25 -1.61
C GLN A 29 -23.76 13.03 -3.02
N ASN A 30 -22.43 13.03 -3.18
CA ASN A 30 -21.74 12.93 -4.46
C ASN A 30 -21.51 11.48 -4.91
N LEU A 31 -21.42 10.54 -3.98
CA LEU A 31 -21.14 9.13 -4.26
C LEU A 31 -22.44 8.42 -4.70
N THR A 32 -22.81 8.61 -5.96
CA THR A 32 -24.01 8.03 -6.58
C THR A 32 -23.73 6.87 -7.52
N GLY A 33 -22.46 6.63 -7.85
CA GLY A 33 -22.03 5.59 -8.79
C GLY A 33 -22.37 4.17 -8.33
N ASN A 34 -22.40 3.24 -9.28
CA ASN A 34 -22.73 1.82 -9.05
C ASN A 34 -21.51 0.89 -9.20
N ALA A 35 -20.30 1.40 -9.10
CA ALA A 35 -19.06 0.66 -9.31
C ALA A 35 -18.67 -0.14 -8.05
N ARG A 36 -19.10 -1.39 -7.96
CA ARG A 36 -18.99 -2.25 -6.77
C ARG A 36 -17.60 -2.28 -6.15
N GLU A 37 -16.55 -2.58 -6.94
CA GLU A 37 -15.20 -2.76 -6.41
C GLU A 37 -14.60 -1.44 -5.89
N LEU A 38 -14.99 -0.30 -6.47
CA LEU A 38 -14.58 1.01 -5.97
C LEU A 38 -15.22 1.32 -4.61
N TRP A 39 -16.48 0.89 -4.38
CA TRP A 39 -17.12 1.02 -3.07
C TRP A 39 -16.41 0.17 -2.03
N VAL A 40 -16.07 -1.08 -2.34
CA VAL A 40 -15.34 -1.98 -1.44
C VAL A 40 -13.95 -1.41 -1.11
N ALA A 41 -13.22 -0.93 -2.12
CA ALA A 41 -11.93 -0.29 -1.91
C ALA A 41 -12.06 0.99 -1.06
N GLY A 42 -13.07 1.82 -1.35
CA GLY A 42 -13.36 3.03 -0.60
C GLY A 42 -13.63 2.78 0.89
N ILE A 43 -14.40 1.74 1.23
CA ILE A 43 -14.64 1.34 2.62
C ILE A 43 -13.32 1.07 3.34
N ARG A 44 -12.46 0.25 2.75
CA ARG A 44 -11.14 -0.08 3.32
C ARG A 44 -10.31 1.19 3.55
N ASP A 45 -10.25 2.05 2.55
CA ASP A 45 -9.39 3.23 2.61
C ASP A 45 -9.91 4.26 3.64
N ILE A 46 -11.23 4.41 3.78
CA ILE A 46 -11.84 5.26 4.82
C ILE A 46 -11.64 4.65 6.23
N ARG A 47 -11.72 3.33 6.40
CA ARG A 47 -11.38 2.67 7.67
C ARG A 47 -9.91 2.87 8.03
N ASN A 48 -9.00 2.72 7.07
CA ASN A 48 -7.58 3.00 7.27
C ASN A 48 -7.33 4.47 7.67
N GLN A 49 -8.04 5.40 7.08
CA GLN A 49 -7.96 6.81 7.49
C GLN A 49 -8.38 7.01 8.95
N SER A 50 -9.44 6.35 9.41
CA SER A 50 -9.86 6.40 10.82
C SER A 50 -8.77 5.88 11.73
N THR A 51 -8.20 4.71 11.43
CA THR A 51 -7.09 4.11 12.20
C THR A 51 -5.86 5.03 12.24
N ASN A 52 -5.52 5.65 11.12
CA ASN A 52 -4.41 6.62 11.08
C ASN A 52 -4.67 7.85 11.96
N LEU A 53 -5.91 8.35 11.98
CA LEU A 53 -6.30 9.47 12.84
C LEU A 53 -6.25 9.07 14.32
N GLU A 54 -6.67 7.85 14.68
CA GLU A 54 -6.55 7.29 16.03
C GLU A 54 -5.09 7.20 16.47
N GLY A 55 -4.19 6.77 15.58
CA GLY A 55 -2.74 6.73 15.82
C GLY A 55 -2.17 8.10 16.20
N ILE A 56 -2.70 9.18 15.63
CA ILE A 56 -2.23 10.55 15.94
C ILE A 56 -2.56 10.93 17.38
N LEU A 57 -3.65 10.44 17.98
CA LEU A 57 -4.01 10.76 19.36
C LEU A 57 -2.97 10.33 20.38
N SER A 58 -2.22 9.27 20.09
CA SER A 58 -1.18 8.73 20.98
C SER A 58 0.17 9.43 20.84
N LEU A 59 0.33 10.35 19.87
CA LEU A 59 1.59 10.98 19.60
C LEU A 59 1.94 12.07 20.64
N PRO A 60 3.25 12.33 20.90
CA PRO A 60 3.70 13.30 21.89
C PRO A 60 3.07 14.68 21.67
N GLY A 61 2.50 15.26 22.72
CA GLY A 61 1.92 16.60 22.73
C GLY A 61 0.50 16.69 22.17
N VAL A 62 -0.10 15.58 21.65
CA VAL A 62 -1.46 15.59 21.12
C VAL A 62 -2.50 15.37 22.22
N ALA A 63 -2.35 14.33 23.04
CA ALA A 63 -3.29 14.02 24.13
C ALA A 63 -3.46 15.15 25.14
N GLY A 64 -2.42 15.94 25.40
CA GLY A 64 -2.45 17.10 26.28
C GLY A 64 -3.04 18.38 25.65
N ASP A 65 -3.26 18.39 24.33
CA ASP A 65 -3.89 19.48 23.60
C ASP A 65 -5.39 19.21 23.38
N GLY A 66 -6.21 19.62 24.33
CA GLY A 66 -7.66 19.33 24.28
C GLY A 66 -8.36 19.83 23.02
N LYS A 67 -7.92 20.91 22.37
CA LYS A 67 -8.51 21.38 21.11
C LYS A 67 -8.13 20.48 19.93
N LEU A 68 -6.86 20.06 19.89
CA LEU A 68 -6.39 19.18 18.83
C LEU A 68 -7.00 17.77 18.97
N ALA A 69 -7.01 17.23 20.18
CA ALA A 69 -7.62 15.94 20.47
C ALA A 69 -9.11 15.92 20.11
N ALA A 70 -9.89 16.96 20.49
CA ALA A 70 -11.29 17.08 20.13
C ALA A 70 -11.52 17.17 18.61
N ALA A 71 -10.66 17.90 17.88
CA ALA A 71 -10.75 17.98 16.43
C ALA A 71 -10.49 16.64 15.75
N ILE A 72 -9.48 15.89 16.23
CA ILE A 72 -9.18 14.54 15.73
C ILE A 72 -10.34 13.60 16.02
N GLN A 73 -10.89 13.58 17.23
CA GLN A 73 -12.04 12.74 17.58
C GLN A 73 -13.27 13.05 16.71
N THR A 74 -13.52 14.33 16.44
CA THR A 74 -14.61 14.74 15.53
C THR A 74 -14.37 14.23 14.10
N ALA A 75 -13.13 14.30 13.62
CA ALA A 75 -12.74 13.76 12.31
C ALA A 75 -12.91 12.23 12.27
N ILE A 76 -12.45 11.49 13.29
CA ILE A 76 -12.63 10.04 13.43
C ILE A 76 -14.12 9.68 13.39
N GLY A 77 -14.95 10.34 14.20
CA GLY A 77 -16.38 10.08 14.23
C GLY A 77 -17.07 10.26 12.88
N SER A 78 -16.74 11.33 12.16
CA SER A 78 -17.30 11.58 10.83
C SER A 78 -16.77 10.60 9.77
N THR A 79 -15.51 10.19 9.89
CA THR A 79 -14.87 9.20 8.99
C THR A 79 -15.51 7.83 9.18
N ASN A 80 -15.69 7.38 10.42
CA ASN A 80 -16.38 6.13 10.73
C ASN A 80 -17.83 6.16 10.22
N ALA A 81 -18.55 7.26 10.44
CA ALA A 81 -19.92 7.42 9.94
C ALA A 81 -20.00 7.40 8.39
N LEU A 82 -18.95 7.84 7.67
CA LEU A 82 -18.88 7.68 6.23
C LEU A 82 -18.63 6.21 5.86
N ALA A 83 -17.70 5.53 6.54
CA ALA A 83 -17.41 4.11 6.30
C ALA A 83 -18.66 3.23 6.54
N ASP A 84 -19.37 3.45 7.65
CA ASP A 84 -20.61 2.72 7.97
C ASP A 84 -21.68 2.93 6.90
N TRP A 85 -21.82 4.16 6.40
CA TRP A 85 -22.74 4.45 5.31
C TRP A 85 -22.32 3.75 4.00
N LEU A 86 -21.02 3.75 3.65
CA LEU A 86 -20.52 3.05 2.49
C LEU A 86 -20.76 1.53 2.60
N GLU A 87 -20.56 0.95 3.77
CA GLU A 87 -20.82 -0.47 4.04
C GLU A 87 -22.30 -0.82 3.88
N ALA A 88 -23.19 0.04 4.36
CA ALA A 88 -24.63 -0.14 4.21
C ALA A 88 -25.10 -0.06 2.76
N GLU A 89 -24.49 0.83 1.95
CA GLU A 89 -24.83 1.01 0.54
C GLU A 89 -24.17 -0.02 -0.40
N ALA A 90 -23.00 -0.56 -0.04
CA ALA A 90 -22.20 -1.44 -0.89
C ALA A 90 -22.96 -2.66 -1.45
N PRO A 91 -23.87 -3.34 -0.71
CA PRO A 91 -24.64 -4.46 -1.25
C PRO A 91 -25.52 -4.09 -2.45
N SER A 92 -25.94 -2.83 -2.56
CA SER A 92 -26.73 -2.33 -3.68
C SER A 92 -25.90 -2.05 -4.94
N LYS A 93 -24.57 -2.00 -4.82
CA LYS A 93 -23.65 -1.66 -5.90
C LYS A 93 -23.24 -2.94 -6.64
N THR A 94 -23.71 -3.08 -7.85
CA THR A 94 -23.51 -4.30 -8.67
C THR A 94 -22.83 -4.04 -10.01
N GLY A 95 -22.59 -2.75 -10.32
CA GLY A 95 -22.01 -2.33 -11.59
C GLY A 95 -20.51 -2.55 -11.68
N PRO A 96 -19.97 -2.53 -12.90
CA PRO A 96 -18.55 -2.69 -13.14
C PRO A 96 -17.74 -1.48 -12.60
N SER A 97 -16.55 -1.75 -12.14
CA SER A 97 -15.62 -0.72 -11.61
C SER A 97 -14.53 -0.30 -12.60
N GLY A 98 -14.42 -1.01 -13.71
CA GLY A 98 -13.47 -0.68 -14.78
C GLY A 98 -14.01 0.40 -15.71
N ILE A 99 -13.09 1.12 -16.35
CA ILE A 99 -13.42 2.16 -17.34
C ILE A 99 -13.95 1.59 -18.67
N GLY A 100 -13.88 0.27 -18.84
CA GLY A 100 -14.26 -0.44 -20.07
C GLY A 100 -13.11 -0.50 -21.09
N LYS A 101 -13.22 -1.47 -21.98
CA LYS A 101 -12.17 -1.84 -22.96
C LYS A 101 -11.86 -0.71 -23.94
N GLU A 102 -12.88 -0.01 -24.41
CA GLU A 102 -12.75 1.07 -25.38
C GLU A 102 -12.04 2.28 -24.75
N ASN A 103 -12.48 2.71 -23.58
CA ASN A 103 -11.84 3.79 -22.85
C ASN A 103 -10.41 3.46 -22.44
N TYR A 104 -10.15 2.20 -22.05
CA TYR A 104 -8.80 1.74 -21.73
C TYR A 104 -7.88 1.79 -22.96
N SER A 105 -8.32 1.28 -24.11
CA SER A 105 -7.55 1.36 -25.36
C SER A 105 -7.31 2.82 -25.78
N TRP A 106 -8.33 3.67 -25.64
CA TRP A 106 -8.18 5.10 -25.91
C TRP A 106 -7.13 5.74 -25.00
N TYR A 107 -7.17 5.43 -23.70
CA TYR A 107 -6.23 5.96 -22.71
C TYR A 107 -4.80 5.51 -22.99
N LEU A 108 -4.58 4.23 -23.31
CA LEU A 108 -3.28 3.72 -23.74
C LEU A 108 -2.72 4.51 -24.93
N GLN A 109 -3.53 4.69 -25.94
CA GLN A 109 -3.08 5.31 -27.20
C GLN A 109 -2.90 6.82 -27.09
N ASN A 110 -3.76 7.52 -26.38
CA ASN A 110 -3.80 8.98 -26.39
C ASN A 110 -3.16 9.64 -25.16
N VAL A 111 -3.05 8.93 -24.06
CA VAL A 111 -2.43 9.46 -22.82
C VAL A 111 -1.06 8.84 -22.60
N HIS A 112 -0.95 7.52 -22.68
CA HIS A 112 0.33 6.82 -22.54
C HIS A 112 1.14 6.75 -23.83
N LEU A 113 0.53 7.11 -24.98
CA LEU A 113 1.16 7.04 -26.31
C LEU A 113 1.66 5.64 -26.66
N VAL A 114 1.01 4.61 -26.14
CA VAL A 114 1.28 3.20 -26.42
C VAL A 114 0.32 2.76 -27.53
N PRO A 115 0.79 2.41 -28.74
CA PRO A 115 -0.06 2.12 -29.88
C PRO A 115 -0.65 0.70 -29.83
N LEU A 116 -1.18 0.31 -28.66
CA LEU A 116 -1.79 -0.98 -28.43
C LEU A 116 -3.26 -0.81 -28.04
N THR A 117 -4.05 -1.83 -28.36
CA THR A 117 -5.39 -2.00 -27.81
C THR A 117 -5.32 -2.86 -26.53
N TRP A 118 -6.42 -2.97 -25.79
CA TRP A 118 -6.48 -3.85 -24.65
C TRP A 118 -6.29 -5.32 -25.02
N GLU A 119 -6.73 -5.73 -26.22
CA GLU A 119 -6.53 -7.08 -26.77
C GLU A 119 -5.06 -7.38 -27.01
N ASP A 120 -4.35 -6.44 -27.61
CA ASP A 120 -2.90 -6.56 -27.87
C ASP A 120 -2.14 -6.71 -26.54
N GLU A 121 -2.49 -5.91 -25.55
CA GLU A 121 -1.88 -5.95 -24.23
C GLU A 121 -2.16 -7.28 -23.51
N VAL A 122 -3.40 -7.78 -23.54
CA VAL A 122 -3.76 -9.11 -23.00
C VAL A 122 -2.96 -10.22 -23.68
N LEU A 123 -2.77 -10.14 -25.00
CA LEU A 123 -1.98 -11.14 -25.74
C LEU A 123 -0.51 -11.11 -25.29
N LEU A 124 0.07 -9.92 -25.15
CA LEU A 124 1.44 -9.76 -24.65
C LEU A 124 1.58 -10.28 -23.22
N LEU A 125 0.66 -9.91 -22.33
CA LEU A 125 0.67 -10.37 -20.94
C LEU A 125 0.56 -11.89 -20.81
N LYS A 126 -0.31 -12.53 -21.61
CA LYS A 126 -0.42 -14.00 -21.65
C LYS A 126 0.88 -14.65 -22.09
N ARG A 127 1.56 -14.08 -23.10
CA ARG A 127 2.85 -14.59 -23.57
C ARG A 127 3.92 -14.43 -22.49
N GLU A 128 3.98 -13.27 -21.83
CA GLU A 128 4.94 -13.02 -20.76
C GLU A 128 4.67 -13.91 -19.54
N LEU A 129 3.41 -14.14 -19.21
CA LEU A 129 3.02 -15.09 -18.14
C LEU A 129 3.48 -16.51 -18.49
N ALA A 130 3.24 -16.96 -19.71
CA ALA A 130 3.70 -18.30 -20.15
C ALA A 130 5.22 -18.43 -20.10
N ARG A 131 5.96 -17.37 -20.49
CA ARG A 131 7.41 -17.31 -20.39
C ARG A 131 7.89 -17.36 -18.93
N ALA A 132 7.25 -16.57 -18.06
CA ALA A 132 7.58 -16.57 -16.63
C ALA A 132 7.31 -17.93 -15.97
N TRP A 133 6.20 -18.58 -16.31
CA TRP A 133 5.89 -19.93 -15.85
C TRP A 133 6.92 -20.97 -16.32
N ALA A 134 7.34 -20.90 -17.60
CA ALA A 134 8.37 -21.79 -18.11
C ALA A 134 9.71 -21.58 -17.37
N SER A 135 10.11 -20.34 -17.13
CA SER A 135 11.30 -20.01 -16.36
C SER A 135 11.20 -20.53 -14.93
N LEU A 136 10.08 -20.31 -14.26
CA LEU A 136 9.84 -20.82 -12.91
C LEU A 136 9.99 -22.35 -12.86
N LYS A 137 9.37 -23.07 -13.79
CA LYS A 137 9.47 -24.53 -13.85
C LYS A 137 10.89 -25.03 -14.09
N LEU A 138 11.67 -24.31 -14.88
CA LEU A 138 13.09 -24.62 -15.06
C LEU A 138 13.89 -24.41 -13.77
N GLU A 139 13.64 -23.33 -13.05
CA GLU A 139 14.33 -23.06 -11.78
C GLU A 139 13.88 -24.04 -10.67
N GLU A 140 12.60 -24.37 -10.58
CA GLU A 140 12.12 -25.44 -9.69
C GLU A 140 12.81 -26.77 -9.98
N HIS A 141 12.97 -27.11 -11.28
CA HIS A 141 13.66 -28.33 -11.67
C HIS A 141 15.16 -28.31 -11.34
N ARG A 142 15.83 -27.18 -11.57
CA ARG A 142 17.25 -26.99 -11.25
C ARG A 142 17.53 -27.12 -9.76
N ASN A 143 16.61 -26.58 -8.96
CA ASN A 143 16.75 -26.48 -7.51
C ASN A 143 15.97 -27.58 -6.75
N ARG A 144 15.47 -28.60 -7.43
CA ARG A 144 14.62 -29.65 -6.83
C ARG A 144 15.26 -30.42 -5.67
N ASP A 145 16.60 -30.44 -5.64
CA ASP A 145 17.38 -31.16 -4.61
C ASP A 145 17.80 -30.23 -3.44
N LEU A 146 17.46 -28.94 -3.52
CA LEU A 146 17.67 -27.99 -2.43
C LEU A 146 16.55 -28.13 -1.37
N PRO A 147 16.88 -27.94 -0.09
CA PRO A 147 15.87 -27.93 0.95
C PRO A 147 14.86 -26.81 0.72
N ALA A 148 13.59 -27.07 1.08
CA ALA A 148 12.57 -26.03 1.02
C ALA A 148 12.94 -24.88 1.96
N LEU A 149 12.64 -23.66 1.53
CA LEU A 149 12.79 -22.50 2.40
C LEU A 149 11.70 -22.57 3.48
N GLU A 150 12.14 -22.50 4.73
CA GLU A 150 11.24 -22.46 5.88
C GLU A 150 11.00 -20.99 6.27
N ALA A 151 9.73 -20.64 6.50
CA ALA A 151 9.38 -19.32 6.99
C ALA A 151 9.80 -19.18 8.47
N ALA A 152 10.28 -18.02 8.85
CA ALA A 152 10.54 -17.73 10.25
C ALA A 152 9.22 -17.69 11.03
N ASP A 153 9.19 -18.27 12.23
CA ASP A 153 8.02 -18.37 13.09
C ASP A 153 7.99 -17.31 14.21
N SER A 154 9.04 -16.52 14.31
CA SER A 154 9.19 -15.49 15.34
C SER A 154 10.02 -14.30 14.83
N PRO A 155 9.87 -13.10 15.43
CA PRO A 155 10.71 -11.94 15.11
C PRO A 155 12.20 -12.19 15.26
N GLU A 156 12.60 -12.96 16.28
CA GLU A 156 13.98 -13.31 16.56
C GLU A 156 14.55 -14.25 15.48
N ALA A 157 13.80 -15.28 15.10
CA ALA A 157 14.17 -16.20 14.01
C ALA A 157 14.24 -15.47 12.68
N TYR A 158 13.30 -14.56 12.41
CA TYR A 158 13.33 -13.72 11.21
C TYR A 158 14.58 -12.85 11.16
N SER A 159 14.92 -12.17 12.26
CA SER A 159 16.09 -11.30 12.33
C SER A 159 17.40 -12.08 12.10
N GLN A 160 17.52 -13.29 12.66
CA GLN A 160 18.66 -14.16 12.44
C GLN A 160 18.75 -14.63 10.98
N LEU A 161 17.62 -15.04 10.39
CA LEU A 161 17.56 -15.48 9.00
C LEU A 161 17.89 -14.34 8.03
N ALA A 162 17.38 -13.14 8.29
CA ALA A 162 17.65 -11.95 7.50
C ALA A 162 19.14 -11.57 7.55
N GLU A 163 19.75 -11.66 8.73
CA GLU A 163 21.19 -11.40 8.91
C GLU A 163 22.06 -12.40 8.11
N VAL A 164 21.79 -13.69 8.24
CA VAL A 164 22.50 -14.75 7.51
C VAL A 164 22.30 -14.57 5.99
N SER A 165 21.07 -14.25 5.56
CA SER A 165 20.77 -14.05 4.14
C SER A 165 21.47 -12.83 3.56
N ALA A 166 21.52 -11.72 4.31
CA ALA A 166 22.23 -10.52 3.90
C ALA A 166 23.73 -10.78 3.75
N GLN A 167 24.32 -11.47 4.72
CA GLN A 167 25.75 -11.84 4.67
C GLN A 167 26.05 -12.75 3.47
N SER A 168 25.23 -13.79 3.26
CA SER A 168 25.40 -14.72 2.13
C SER A 168 25.25 -14.01 0.78
N LEU A 169 24.34 -13.04 0.68
CA LEU A 169 24.18 -12.24 -0.54
C LEU A 169 25.41 -11.38 -0.81
N LEU A 170 25.96 -10.71 0.21
CA LEU A 170 27.16 -9.89 0.07
C LEU A 170 28.35 -10.73 -0.38
N GLU A 171 28.57 -11.87 0.25
CA GLU A 171 29.63 -12.80 -0.11
C GLU A 171 29.46 -13.34 -1.55
N PHE A 172 28.24 -13.68 -1.95
CA PHE A 172 27.94 -14.10 -3.32
C PHE A 172 28.26 -12.99 -4.33
N LEU A 173 27.81 -11.76 -4.09
CA LEU A 173 28.03 -10.63 -4.99
C LEU A 173 29.52 -10.32 -5.18
N ASP A 174 30.29 -10.40 -4.09
CA ASP A 174 31.75 -10.17 -4.12
C ASP A 174 32.48 -11.32 -4.83
N GLN A 175 32.22 -12.57 -4.44
CA GLN A 175 32.88 -13.75 -5.00
C GLN A 175 32.57 -13.96 -6.49
N GLN A 176 31.34 -13.65 -6.92
CA GLN A 176 30.93 -13.83 -8.31
C GLN A 176 31.19 -12.59 -9.19
N GLU A 177 31.77 -11.53 -8.60
CA GLU A 177 32.04 -10.24 -9.28
C GLU A 177 30.81 -9.68 -10.03
N VAL A 178 29.58 -9.93 -9.48
CA VAL A 178 28.33 -9.49 -10.11
C VAL A 178 28.23 -7.97 -10.08
N VAL A 179 28.60 -7.38 -8.95
CA VAL A 179 28.70 -5.91 -8.76
C VAL A 179 29.87 -5.62 -7.82
N THR A 180 30.46 -4.43 -7.92
CA THR A 180 31.47 -3.99 -6.96
C THR A 180 30.81 -3.68 -5.62
N VAL A 181 31.05 -4.48 -4.60
CA VAL A 181 30.59 -4.24 -3.24
C VAL A 181 31.47 -3.15 -2.61
N ARG A 182 30.86 -1.98 -2.33
CA ARG A 182 31.52 -0.85 -1.67
C ARG A 182 31.12 -0.78 -0.22
N ASP A 183 31.90 -0.08 0.61
CA ASP A 183 31.71 0.04 2.06
C ASP A 183 30.32 0.56 2.47
N TYR A 184 29.65 1.32 1.61
CA TYR A 184 28.29 1.82 1.85
C TYR A 184 27.20 0.83 1.48
N PHE A 185 27.51 -0.25 0.76
CA PHE A 185 26.49 -1.18 0.24
C PHE A 185 25.86 -2.00 1.38
N GLU A 186 26.65 -2.57 2.25
CA GLU A 186 26.16 -3.33 3.40
C GLU A 186 25.27 -2.50 4.35
N PRO A 187 25.67 -1.30 4.81
CA PRO A 187 24.79 -0.47 5.62
C PRO A 187 23.48 -0.10 4.90
N ALA A 188 23.52 0.15 3.60
CA ALA A 188 22.32 0.45 2.81
C ALA A 188 21.41 -0.77 2.71
N LEU A 189 21.93 -1.97 2.44
CA LEU A 189 21.16 -3.21 2.41
C LEU A 189 20.48 -3.46 3.75
N ARG A 190 21.21 -3.35 4.86
CA ARG A 190 20.69 -3.58 6.20
C ARG A 190 19.62 -2.57 6.62
N ALA A 191 19.69 -1.32 6.14
CA ALA A 191 18.67 -0.31 6.39
C ALA A 191 17.31 -0.62 5.69
N HIS A 192 17.31 -1.55 4.73
CA HIS A 192 16.13 -1.96 3.97
C HIS A 192 15.67 -3.40 4.25
N LEU A 193 16.24 -4.06 5.25
CA LEU A 193 15.69 -5.34 5.71
C LEU A 193 14.27 -5.11 6.23
N GLY A 194 13.35 -6.01 5.81
CA GLY A 194 11.95 -5.93 6.23
C GLY A 194 11.76 -6.26 7.71
N GLU A 195 10.57 -6.00 8.20
CA GLU A 195 10.13 -6.40 9.53
C GLU A 195 9.37 -7.73 9.46
N PHE A 196 9.41 -8.49 10.55
CA PHE A 196 8.62 -9.71 10.67
C PHE A 196 7.12 -9.37 10.65
N VAL A 197 6.40 -10.02 9.74
CA VAL A 197 4.94 -9.97 9.68
C VAL A 197 4.43 -11.38 9.92
N PRO A 198 3.69 -11.63 11.04
CA PRO A 198 3.18 -12.95 11.41
C PRO A 198 2.12 -13.49 10.45
#